data_b2749e8da146acfb801ecf41f1e34f6e
#
_entry.id   b2749e8da146acfb801ecf41f1e34f6e
#
_cell.length_a   1.000
_cell.length_b   1.000
_cell.length_c   1.000
_cell.angle_alpha   90.00
_cell.angle_beta   90.00
_cell.angle_gamma   90.00
#
_symmetry.space_group_name_H-M   'P 1'
#
loop_
_entity.id
_entity.type
_entity.pdbx_description
1 polymer ?
#
loop_
_entity_poly.entity_id
_entity_poly.type
_entity_poly.pdbx_seq_one_letter_code
_entity_poly.pdbx_strand_id
1 'polypeptide(L)'
;MQWNRRELLKAGIGVSASIFLLPAIAPADSLIRRKIPSTGESLPVIGIGTARRYATVATEADRAPLKEVLRQFVEMGGNVIDTAPSYGTAETVVGDLAAELKIRESLFMATKLGARGRDAGVQQLEQSLKRLRSPMIDLVAVHNLQDAQMQLGTLRQWKQAGRIRYVGITTSFERQHQEFEQTMKAEALDFIQVDYALDNRKADRRILPLAADRGTGVMINLPFGRGRLFTAVQGKSLPPWAGEFDCASWAQFFLKYIVSHPVVTCAVPGTAKVEYLVDNLGAARGRLPAAATRRRMERFIDGL
;
A
#
# COMPACT_ATOMS: atom_id res chain seq x y z
N MET A 1 -14.41 -77.67 -8.78
CA MET A 1 -14.91 -76.42 -9.39
C MET A 1 -13.78 -75.40 -9.35
N GLN A 2 -13.08 -75.23 -10.49
CA GLN A 2 -11.98 -74.26 -10.58
C GLN A 2 -12.55 -72.92 -11.08
N TRP A 3 -12.36 -71.87 -10.34
CA TRP A 3 -12.77 -70.52 -10.71
C TRP A 3 -11.63 -69.91 -11.59
N ASN A 4 -12.05 -69.44 -12.75
CA ASN A 4 -11.15 -68.95 -13.80
C ASN A 4 -10.80 -67.45 -13.52
N ARG A 5 -9.52 -67.12 -13.57
CA ARG A 5 -8.90 -65.82 -13.28
C ARG A 5 -9.37 -64.64 -14.15
N ARG A 6 -10.29 -64.81 -15.06
CA ARG A 6 -10.76 -63.80 -16.02
C ARG A 6 -12.01 -63.01 -15.61
N GLU A 7 -12.69 -63.38 -14.52
CA GLU A 7 -13.94 -62.69 -14.09
C GLU A 7 -13.76 -61.69 -12.94
N LEU A 8 -12.54 -61.56 -12.37
CA LEU A 8 -12.22 -60.65 -11.28
C LEU A 8 -11.79 -59.22 -11.74
N LEU A 9 -11.83 -58.93 -13.04
CA LEU A 9 -11.39 -57.64 -13.60
C LEU A 9 -12.51 -56.71 -14.10
N LYS A 10 -13.78 -56.95 -13.73
CA LYS A 10 -14.91 -56.12 -14.18
C LYS A 10 -15.68 -55.37 -13.05
N ALA A 11 -15.15 -55.31 -11.86
CA ALA A 11 -15.75 -54.49 -10.78
C ALA A 11 -14.74 -53.44 -10.33
N GLY A 12 -14.30 -52.57 -11.24
CA GLY A 12 -13.55 -51.35 -10.93
C GLY A 12 -14.51 -50.26 -10.50
N ILE A 13 -14.86 -50.20 -9.20
CA ILE A 13 -15.52 -49.04 -8.61
C ILE A 13 -14.50 -47.91 -8.58
N GLY A 14 -14.60 -46.98 -9.55
CA GLY A 14 -13.84 -45.74 -9.56
C GLY A 14 -14.26 -44.85 -8.40
N VAL A 15 -13.56 -44.94 -7.29
CA VAL A 15 -13.63 -43.92 -6.24
C VAL A 15 -12.91 -42.69 -6.71
N SER A 16 -13.58 -41.73 -7.31
CA SER A 16 -13.09 -40.38 -7.56
C SER A 16 -12.91 -39.69 -6.21
N ALA A 17 -11.72 -39.71 -5.69
CA ALA A 17 -11.34 -38.88 -4.54
C ALA A 17 -11.32 -37.41 -4.99
N SER A 18 -12.43 -36.71 -4.81
CA SER A 18 -12.47 -35.25 -4.89
C SER A 18 -11.63 -34.70 -3.74
N ILE A 19 -10.40 -34.29 -4.02
CA ILE A 19 -9.57 -33.54 -3.09
C ILE A 19 -10.20 -32.17 -2.95
N PHE A 20 -11.04 -31.98 -1.93
CA PHE A 20 -11.44 -30.66 -1.47
C PHE A 20 -10.20 -29.97 -0.92
N LEU A 21 -9.56 -29.12 -1.73
CA LEU A 21 -8.59 -28.13 -1.23
C LEU A 21 -9.36 -27.17 -0.31
N LEU A 22 -9.33 -27.44 0.98
CA LEU A 22 -9.75 -26.46 1.97
C LEU A 22 -8.84 -25.23 1.79
N PRO A 23 -9.41 -24.00 1.72
CA PRO A 23 -8.58 -22.81 1.70
C PRO A 23 -7.73 -22.82 2.98
N ALA A 24 -6.41 -22.68 2.81
CA ALA A 24 -5.50 -22.59 3.94
C ALA A 24 -5.95 -21.38 4.79
N ILE A 25 -6.42 -21.63 6.00
CA ILE A 25 -6.71 -20.59 6.98
C ILE A 25 -5.34 -19.99 7.34
N ALA A 26 -5.07 -18.77 6.84
CA ALA A 26 -3.88 -18.03 7.24
C ALA A 26 -3.88 -17.89 8.78
N PRO A 27 -2.74 -18.02 9.44
CA PRO A 27 -2.65 -17.79 10.89
C PRO A 27 -3.27 -16.44 11.24
N ALA A 28 -4.03 -16.37 12.33
CA ALA A 28 -4.72 -15.16 12.77
C ALA A 28 -3.79 -13.93 12.94
N ASP A 29 -2.47 -14.16 13.03
CA ASP A 29 -1.42 -13.15 13.17
C ASP A 29 -0.82 -12.63 11.85
N SER A 30 -1.12 -13.23 10.69
CA SER A 30 -0.54 -12.78 9.43
C SER A 30 -1.23 -11.50 8.92
N LEU A 31 -0.42 -10.58 8.34
CA LEU A 31 -0.96 -9.39 7.70
C LEU A 31 -1.78 -9.76 6.46
N ILE A 32 -2.92 -9.13 6.30
CA ILE A 32 -3.71 -9.17 5.05
C ILE A 32 -2.84 -8.61 3.94
N ARG A 33 -2.77 -9.34 2.83
CA ARG A 33 -1.99 -8.95 1.65
C ARG A 33 -2.89 -8.88 0.42
N ARG A 34 -2.50 -8.04 -0.53
CA ARG A 34 -3.16 -7.92 -1.83
C ARG A 34 -2.18 -8.00 -2.97
N LYS A 35 -2.61 -8.62 -4.06
CA LYS A 35 -1.82 -8.75 -5.27
C LYS A 35 -1.76 -7.42 -6.01
N ILE A 36 -0.58 -7.07 -6.53
CA ILE A 36 -0.42 -6.07 -7.57
C ILE A 36 -1.05 -6.65 -8.84
N PRO A 37 -2.05 -6.02 -9.44
CA PRO A 37 -2.79 -6.63 -10.56
C PRO A 37 -1.90 -6.99 -11.76
N SER A 38 -0.89 -6.16 -12.08
CA SER A 38 -0.02 -6.34 -13.25
C SER A 38 0.95 -7.52 -13.13
N THR A 39 1.32 -7.96 -11.92
CA THR A 39 2.36 -8.99 -11.72
C THR A 39 1.92 -10.15 -10.83
N GLY A 40 0.88 -9.96 -10.02
CA GLY A 40 0.48 -10.94 -9.01
C GLY A 40 1.34 -10.93 -7.75
N GLU A 41 2.40 -10.09 -7.67
CA GLU A 41 3.18 -9.90 -6.44
C GLU A 41 2.29 -9.40 -5.31
N SER A 42 2.49 -9.92 -4.11
CA SER A 42 1.61 -9.69 -2.97
C SER A 42 2.23 -8.68 -2.00
N LEU A 43 1.52 -7.59 -1.70
CA LEU A 43 1.93 -6.57 -0.74
C LEU A 43 1.02 -6.58 0.49
N PRO A 44 1.53 -6.28 1.72
CA PRO A 44 0.68 -6.02 2.87
C PRO A 44 -0.19 -4.78 2.61
N VAL A 45 -1.43 -4.82 3.08
CA VAL A 45 -2.39 -3.72 2.84
C VAL A 45 -2.07 -2.44 3.62
N ILE A 46 -1.11 -2.48 4.57
CA ILE A 46 -0.61 -1.33 5.33
C ILE A 46 0.90 -1.22 5.16
N GLY A 47 1.36 -0.06 4.74
CA GLY A 47 2.76 0.36 4.66
C GLY A 47 3.08 1.53 5.59
N ILE A 48 4.22 2.18 5.37
CA ILE A 48 4.66 3.38 6.09
C ILE A 48 4.86 4.54 5.12
N GLY A 49 4.20 5.68 5.38
CA GLY A 49 4.47 6.98 4.74
C GLY A 49 5.47 7.81 5.55
N THR A 50 6.39 8.52 4.87
CA THR A 50 7.53 9.19 5.51
C THR A 50 7.48 10.72 5.45
N ALA A 51 6.43 11.33 4.90
CA ALA A 51 6.35 12.74 4.52
C ALA A 51 6.56 13.78 5.64
N ARG A 52 6.48 13.41 6.91
CA ARG A 52 6.62 14.35 8.04
C ARG A 52 7.81 14.05 8.93
N ARG A 53 7.75 12.99 9.71
CA ARG A 53 8.74 12.71 10.75
C ARG A 53 10.11 12.32 10.21
N TYR A 54 10.17 11.69 9.06
CA TYR A 54 11.43 11.39 8.39
C TYR A 54 12.02 12.59 7.64
N ALA A 55 11.21 13.63 7.41
CA ALA A 55 11.58 14.80 6.62
C ALA A 55 12.50 15.79 7.36
N THR A 56 12.58 15.73 8.69
CA THR A 56 13.28 16.72 9.54
C THR A 56 14.19 16.06 10.56
N VAL A 57 14.75 14.90 10.23
CA VAL A 57 15.70 14.21 11.11
C VAL A 57 17.04 14.93 11.07
N ALA A 58 17.47 15.48 12.19
CA ALA A 58 18.71 16.23 12.34
C ALA A 58 19.70 15.58 13.32
N THR A 59 19.20 14.80 14.27
CA THR A 59 20.01 14.22 15.36
C THR A 59 19.79 12.71 15.47
N GLU A 60 20.69 12.04 16.19
CA GLU A 60 20.47 10.61 16.50
C GLU A 60 19.25 10.41 17.41
N ALA A 61 18.89 11.35 18.25
CA ALA A 61 17.68 11.28 19.06
C ALA A 61 16.41 11.30 18.21
N ASP A 62 16.40 11.99 17.06
CA ASP A 62 15.31 11.95 16.09
C ASP A 62 15.30 10.64 15.31
N ARG A 63 16.47 10.07 15.05
CA ARG A 63 16.69 8.91 14.21
C ARG A 63 16.39 7.58 14.91
N ALA A 64 16.79 7.45 16.17
CA ALA A 64 16.68 6.20 16.92
C ALA A 64 15.24 5.64 17.02
N PRO A 65 14.18 6.43 17.28
CA PRO A 65 12.81 5.94 17.26
C PRO A 65 12.38 5.41 15.88
N LEU A 66 12.83 6.04 14.79
CA LEU A 66 12.50 5.63 13.42
C LEU A 66 13.19 4.32 13.05
N LYS A 67 14.43 4.10 13.54
CA LYS A 67 15.14 2.84 13.40
C LYS A 67 14.36 1.70 14.04
N GLU A 68 13.87 1.90 15.24
CA GLU A 68 13.09 0.89 15.96
C GLU A 68 11.75 0.62 15.25
N VAL A 69 11.08 1.66 14.72
CA VAL A 69 9.88 1.50 13.89
C VAL A 69 10.15 0.64 12.66
N LEU A 70 11.23 0.89 11.91
CA LEU A 70 11.55 0.11 10.71
C LEU A 70 11.94 -1.32 11.04
N ARG A 71 12.69 -1.56 12.13
CA ARG A 71 13.04 -2.90 12.59
C ARG A 71 11.79 -3.71 12.90
N GLN A 72 10.90 -3.19 13.75
CA GLN A 72 9.66 -3.87 14.11
C GLN A 72 8.70 -4.00 12.93
N PHE A 73 8.66 -3.02 12.03
CA PHE A 73 7.81 -3.10 10.85
C PHE A 73 8.10 -4.35 10.00
N VAL A 74 9.37 -4.63 9.75
CA VAL A 74 9.77 -5.81 8.98
C VAL A 74 9.53 -7.09 9.80
N GLU A 75 9.85 -7.11 11.08
CA GLU A 75 9.60 -8.25 11.95
C GLU A 75 8.12 -8.61 12.06
N MET A 76 7.23 -7.62 12.00
CA MET A 76 5.77 -7.83 11.98
C MET A 76 5.22 -8.18 10.59
N GLY A 77 6.06 -8.33 9.54
CA GLY A 77 5.69 -8.72 8.19
C GLY A 77 5.32 -7.56 7.25
N GLY A 78 5.52 -6.32 7.68
CA GLY A 78 5.40 -5.14 6.84
C GLY A 78 6.60 -4.98 5.90
N ASN A 79 6.39 -4.37 4.71
CA ASN A 79 7.51 -4.14 3.79
C ASN A 79 7.37 -2.91 2.88
N VAL A 80 6.21 -2.28 2.80
CA VAL A 80 5.98 -1.12 1.89
C VAL A 80 6.39 0.18 2.57
N ILE A 81 7.37 0.89 1.99
CA ILE A 81 7.78 2.23 2.42
C ILE A 81 7.51 3.23 1.30
N ASP A 82 6.74 4.27 1.58
CA ASP A 82 6.46 5.38 0.67
C ASP A 82 7.21 6.65 1.08
N THR A 83 8.05 7.16 0.20
CA THR A 83 8.83 8.38 0.38
C THR A 83 8.79 9.28 -0.86
N ALA A 84 9.54 10.39 -0.86
CA ALA A 84 9.73 11.26 -2.01
C ALA A 84 11.00 12.13 -1.86
N PRO A 85 11.63 12.56 -2.98
CA PRO A 85 12.75 13.53 -2.95
C PRO A 85 12.39 14.85 -2.28
N SER A 86 11.13 15.26 -2.35
CA SER A 86 10.62 16.50 -1.75
C SER A 86 10.34 16.41 -0.25
N TYR A 87 10.57 15.25 0.37
CA TYR A 87 10.32 15.04 1.81
C TYR A 87 11.61 15.25 2.63
N GLY A 88 12.33 16.33 2.38
CA GLY A 88 13.54 16.70 3.14
C GLY A 88 14.55 15.56 3.25
N THR A 89 14.85 15.11 4.47
CA THR A 89 15.83 14.04 4.72
C THR A 89 15.28 12.62 4.56
N ALA A 90 13.98 12.44 4.25
CA ALA A 90 13.29 11.15 4.36
C ALA A 90 13.94 10.02 3.55
N GLU A 91 14.32 10.25 2.27
CA GLU A 91 14.96 9.19 1.47
C GLU A 91 16.31 8.76 2.06
N THR A 92 17.13 9.72 2.53
CA THR A 92 18.42 9.44 3.17
C THR A 92 18.24 8.67 4.47
N VAL A 93 17.32 9.10 5.31
CA VAL A 93 17.02 8.41 6.60
C VAL A 93 16.54 6.99 6.37
N VAL A 94 15.62 6.79 5.43
CA VAL A 94 15.13 5.43 5.09
C VAL A 94 16.26 4.56 4.53
N GLY A 95 17.06 5.09 3.61
CA GLY A 95 18.19 4.36 3.03
C GLY A 95 19.26 3.99 4.04
N ASP A 96 19.64 4.92 4.91
CA ASP A 96 20.63 4.70 5.97
C ASP A 96 20.15 3.66 6.97
N LEU A 97 18.90 3.78 7.46
CA LEU A 97 18.32 2.84 8.42
C LEU A 97 18.13 1.45 7.81
N ALA A 98 17.67 1.36 6.56
CA ALA A 98 17.51 0.08 5.89
C ALA A 98 18.85 -0.65 5.68
N ALA A 99 19.92 0.09 5.36
CA ALA A 99 21.28 -0.45 5.23
C ALA A 99 21.84 -0.90 6.59
N GLU A 100 21.70 -0.08 7.63
CA GLU A 100 22.17 -0.38 8.98
C GLU A 100 21.48 -1.62 9.56
N LEU A 101 20.16 -1.73 9.38
CA LEU A 101 19.36 -2.88 9.82
C LEU A 101 19.49 -4.09 8.89
N LYS A 102 20.14 -3.95 7.72
CA LYS A 102 20.27 -4.99 6.67
C LYS A 102 18.92 -5.52 6.18
N ILE A 103 17.91 -4.63 6.08
CA ILE A 103 16.54 -4.98 5.68
C ILE A 103 16.18 -4.51 4.27
N ARG A 104 17.11 -3.90 3.51
CA ARG A 104 16.79 -3.31 2.19
C ARG A 104 16.09 -4.29 1.25
N GLU A 105 16.55 -5.53 1.19
CA GLU A 105 16.01 -6.55 0.29
C GLU A 105 14.60 -7.02 0.69
N SER A 106 14.24 -6.85 1.96
CA SER A 106 12.91 -7.16 2.46
C SER A 106 11.89 -6.07 2.18
N LEU A 107 12.32 -4.85 1.76
CA LEU A 107 11.47 -3.69 1.60
C LEU A 107 11.04 -3.49 0.14
N PHE A 108 9.77 -3.17 -0.05
CA PHE A 108 9.23 -2.57 -1.27
C PHE A 108 9.32 -1.05 -1.14
N MET A 109 10.29 -0.46 -1.86
CA MET A 109 10.57 0.98 -1.81
C MET A 109 9.78 1.72 -2.88
N ALA A 110 8.88 2.61 -2.46
CA ALA A 110 8.17 3.53 -3.33
C ALA A 110 8.68 4.96 -3.14
N THR A 111 9.04 5.63 -4.23
CA THR A 111 9.38 7.06 -4.22
C THR A 111 8.73 7.79 -5.39
N LYS A 112 9.09 9.04 -5.59
CA LYS A 112 8.41 9.91 -6.56
C LYS A 112 9.40 10.65 -7.45
N LEU A 113 8.92 11.06 -8.62
CA LEU A 113 9.65 11.90 -9.56
C LEU A 113 8.86 13.20 -9.76
N GLY A 114 9.43 14.33 -9.33
CA GLY A 114 8.79 15.65 -9.39
C GLY A 114 9.62 16.70 -10.12
N ALA A 115 10.63 16.30 -10.89
CA ALA A 115 11.44 17.21 -11.70
C ALA A 115 10.68 17.63 -12.98
N ARG A 116 11.11 18.73 -13.62
CA ARG A 116 10.68 19.14 -14.95
C ARG A 116 11.81 18.95 -15.96
N GLY A 117 11.46 18.42 -17.12
CA GLY A 117 12.42 18.06 -18.18
C GLY A 117 13.14 16.74 -17.89
N ARG A 118 13.62 16.12 -18.97
CA ARG A 118 14.20 14.78 -18.94
C ARG A 118 15.47 14.69 -18.10
N ASP A 119 16.43 15.58 -18.33
CA ASP A 119 17.75 15.51 -17.66
C ASP A 119 17.63 15.72 -16.16
N ALA A 120 16.80 16.67 -15.73
CA ALA A 120 16.51 16.90 -14.32
C ALA A 120 15.77 15.68 -13.70
N GLY A 121 14.89 15.02 -14.47
CA GLY A 121 14.24 13.78 -14.05
C GLY A 121 15.23 12.65 -13.81
N VAL A 122 16.14 12.42 -14.76
CA VAL A 122 17.20 11.42 -14.64
C VAL A 122 18.09 11.72 -13.43
N GLN A 123 18.55 12.97 -13.29
CA GLN A 123 19.37 13.39 -12.15
C GLN A 123 18.67 13.16 -10.81
N GLN A 124 17.37 13.48 -10.71
CA GLN A 124 16.60 13.25 -9.48
C GLN A 124 16.49 11.76 -9.13
N LEU A 125 16.27 10.89 -10.12
CA LEU A 125 16.23 9.44 -9.94
C LEU A 125 17.58 8.88 -9.48
N GLU A 126 18.70 9.31 -10.09
CA GLU A 126 20.04 8.91 -9.68
C GLU A 126 20.32 9.32 -8.21
N GLN A 127 19.90 10.52 -7.83
CA GLN A 127 20.00 10.98 -6.45
C GLN A 127 19.13 10.17 -5.49
N SER A 128 17.93 9.77 -5.91
CA SER A 128 17.05 8.91 -5.09
C SER A 128 17.66 7.54 -4.86
N LEU A 129 18.26 6.90 -5.89
CA LEU A 129 18.99 5.65 -5.71
C LEU A 129 20.14 5.78 -4.71
N LYS A 130 20.90 6.88 -4.78
CA LYS A 130 22.01 7.15 -3.84
C LYS A 130 21.49 7.32 -2.41
N ARG A 131 20.44 8.16 -2.20
CA ARG A 131 19.88 8.42 -0.88
C ARG A 131 19.24 7.17 -0.28
N LEU A 132 18.53 6.39 -1.08
CA LEU A 132 17.91 5.12 -0.65
C LEU A 132 18.93 3.97 -0.51
N ARG A 133 20.20 4.19 -0.87
CA ARG A 133 21.27 3.18 -0.86
C ARG A 133 20.85 1.88 -1.56
N SER A 134 20.22 2.01 -2.70
CA SER A 134 19.66 0.88 -3.44
C SER A 134 20.07 0.92 -4.91
N PRO A 135 20.43 -0.21 -5.52
CA PRO A 135 20.69 -0.28 -6.97
C PRO A 135 19.40 -0.13 -7.79
N MET A 136 18.24 -0.39 -7.19
CA MET A 136 16.93 -0.39 -7.84
C MET A 136 15.85 0.13 -6.87
N ILE A 137 14.83 0.78 -7.42
CA ILE A 137 13.64 1.21 -6.68
C ILE A 137 12.44 0.39 -7.18
N ASP A 138 11.57 -0.05 -6.27
CA ASP A 138 10.43 -0.85 -6.65
C ASP A 138 9.37 -0.05 -7.40
N LEU A 139 8.90 1.06 -6.85
CA LEU A 139 7.91 1.92 -7.48
C LEU A 139 8.40 3.37 -7.55
N VAL A 140 8.32 3.97 -8.74
CA VAL A 140 8.45 5.43 -8.89
C VAL A 140 7.17 5.98 -9.51
N ALA A 141 6.56 6.96 -8.81
CA ALA A 141 5.36 7.64 -9.28
C ALA A 141 5.65 9.10 -9.65
N VAL A 142 5.14 9.59 -10.78
CA VAL A 142 5.20 11.02 -11.11
C VAL A 142 4.45 11.83 -10.08
N HIS A 143 5.14 12.75 -9.42
CA HIS A 143 4.66 13.48 -8.25
C HIS A 143 3.69 14.61 -8.64
N ASN A 144 2.43 14.50 -8.21
CA ASN A 144 1.39 15.51 -8.46
C ASN A 144 1.26 15.86 -9.96
N LEU A 145 1.40 14.87 -10.84
CA LEU A 145 1.34 15.01 -12.30
C LEU A 145 2.37 16.00 -12.89
N GLN A 146 3.41 16.35 -12.14
CA GLN A 146 4.39 17.33 -12.61
C GLN A 146 5.13 16.81 -13.84
N ASP A 147 4.93 17.48 -14.99
CA ASP A 147 5.51 17.12 -16.29
C ASP A 147 5.25 15.64 -16.67
N ALA A 148 3.99 15.18 -16.43
CA ALA A 148 3.63 13.76 -16.41
C ALA A 148 4.02 13.03 -17.69
N GLN A 149 3.75 13.59 -18.87
CA GLN A 149 4.05 12.93 -20.14
C GLN A 149 5.55 12.68 -20.33
N MET A 150 6.40 13.69 -20.06
CA MET A 150 7.86 13.57 -20.14
C MET A 150 8.39 12.58 -19.12
N GLN A 151 7.94 12.69 -17.88
CA GLN A 151 8.47 11.88 -16.79
C GLN A 151 8.02 10.41 -16.89
N LEU A 152 6.80 10.12 -17.35
CA LEU A 152 6.39 8.75 -17.64
C LEU A 152 7.25 8.10 -18.72
N GLY A 153 7.65 8.87 -19.75
CA GLY A 153 8.61 8.41 -20.75
C GLY A 153 9.97 8.04 -20.14
N THR A 154 10.48 8.90 -19.27
CA THR A 154 11.74 8.64 -18.51
C THR A 154 11.61 7.38 -17.62
N LEU A 155 10.53 7.25 -16.87
CA LEU A 155 10.31 6.11 -15.98
C LEU A 155 10.20 4.78 -16.75
N ARG A 156 9.56 4.78 -17.93
CA ARG A 156 9.49 3.56 -18.77
C ARG A 156 10.86 3.11 -19.25
N GLN A 157 11.74 4.04 -19.64
CA GLN A 157 13.12 3.71 -20.01
C GLN A 157 13.88 3.12 -18.81
N TRP A 158 13.68 3.67 -17.62
CA TRP A 158 14.29 3.15 -16.40
C TRP A 158 13.76 1.77 -16.02
N LYS A 159 12.47 1.52 -16.24
CA LYS A 159 11.87 0.19 -16.07
C LYS A 159 12.46 -0.82 -17.04
N GLN A 160 12.60 -0.46 -18.32
CA GLN A 160 13.25 -1.31 -19.35
C GLN A 160 14.72 -1.61 -19.00
N ALA A 161 15.42 -0.65 -18.41
CA ALA A 161 16.81 -0.80 -17.94
C ALA A 161 16.93 -1.58 -16.61
N GLY A 162 15.83 -2.05 -16.01
CA GLY A 162 15.82 -2.74 -14.73
C GLY A 162 16.18 -1.90 -13.51
N ARG A 163 16.16 -0.56 -13.67
CA ARG A 163 16.47 0.39 -12.58
C ARG A 163 15.27 0.66 -11.66
N ILE A 164 14.07 0.47 -12.17
CA ILE A 164 12.82 0.48 -11.41
C ILE A 164 11.93 -0.69 -11.84
N ARG A 165 11.02 -1.14 -10.97
CA ARG A 165 10.12 -2.27 -11.25
C ARG A 165 8.75 -1.82 -11.70
N TYR A 166 8.20 -0.79 -11.09
CA TYR A 166 6.85 -0.30 -11.32
C TYR A 166 6.84 1.20 -11.59
N VAL A 167 5.94 1.61 -12.49
CA VAL A 167 5.71 3.01 -12.88
C VAL A 167 4.31 3.44 -12.45
N GLY A 168 4.21 4.62 -11.86
CA GLY A 168 2.92 5.16 -11.43
C GLY A 168 2.80 6.67 -11.55
N ILE A 169 1.65 7.17 -11.14
CA ILE A 169 1.36 8.59 -10.94
C ILE A 169 0.77 8.81 -9.56
N THR A 170 0.97 10.00 -8.99
CA THR A 170 0.39 10.33 -7.68
C THR A 170 -0.18 11.75 -7.65
N THR A 171 -1.24 11.93 -6.87
CA THR A 171 -1.73 13.23 -6.44
C THR A 171 -2.24 13.18 -5.01
N SER A 172 -2.15 14.33 -4.31
CA SER A 172 -2.83 14.59 -3.04
C SER A 172 -3.79 15.78 -3.13
N PHE A 173 -4.16 16.18 -4.36
CA PHE A 173 -4.99 17.35 -4.66
C PHE A 173 -6.21 16.97 -5.46
N GLU A 174 -7.37 17.15 -4.88
CA GLU A 174 -8.65 16.89 -5.54
C GLU A 174 -8.82 17.66 -6.87
N ARG A 175 -8.31 18.90 -6.95
CA ARG A 175 -8.37 19.69 -8.19
C ARG A 175 -7.68 19.04 -9.39
N GLN A 176 -6.79 18.07 -9.14
CA GLN A 176 -6.11 17.31 -10.19
C GLN A 176 -6.85 16.03 -10.61
N HIS A 177 -7.96 15.65 -9.96
CA HIS A 177 -8.63 14.38 -10.24
C HIS A 177 -9.06 14.23 -11.71
N GLN A 178 -9.45 15.31 -12.39
CA GLN A 178 -9.80 15.27 -13.79
C GLN A 178 -8.59 14.96 -14.70
N GLU A 179 -7.48 15.67 -14.50
CA GLU A 179 -6.23 15.43 -15.22
C GLU A 179 -5.66 14.04 -14.89
N PHE A 180 -5.75 13.66 -13.62
CA PHE A 180 -5.32 12.34 -13.13
C PHE A 180 -6.06 11.21 -13.85
N GLU A 181 -7.38 11.31 -13.96
CA GLU A 181 -8.21 10.35 -14.69
C GLU A 181 -7.88 10.32 -16.19
N GLN A 182 -7.64 11.48 -16.80
CA GLN A 182 -7.23 11.56 -18.22
C GLN A 182 -5.88 10.85 -18.43
N THR A 183 -4.91 11.09 -17.54
CA THR A 183 -3.61 10.42 -17.57
C THR A 183 -3.76 8.90 -17.37
N MET A 184 -4.59 8.46 -16.44
CA MET A 184 -4.88 7.03 -16.25
C MET A 184 -5.46 6.38 -17.49
N LYS A 185 -6.29 7.09 -18.27
CA LYS A 185 -6.89 6.57 -19.52
C LYS A 185 -5.89 6.48 -20.66
N ALA A 186 -4.99 7.45 -20.74
CA ALA A 186 -4.02 7.58 -21.83
C ALA A 186 -2.79 6.67 -21.64
N GLU A 187 -2.39 6.40 -20.41
CA GLU A 187 -1.10 5.83 -20.07
C GLU A 187 -1.21 4.43 -19.46
N ALA A 188 -0.25 3.55 -19.79
CA ALA A 188 -0.10 2.26 -19.11
C ALA A 188 0.63 2.48 -17.77
N LEU A 189 -0.05 2.20 -16.67
CA LEU A 189 0.44 2.42 -15.31
C LEU A 189 0.36 1.13 -14.50
N ASP A 190 1.42 0.84 -13.74
CA ASP A 190 1.39 -0.26 -12.77
C ASP A 190 0.67 0.15 -11.48
N PHE A 191 0.83 1.43 -11.08
CA PHE A 191 0.26 1.97 -9.86
C PHE A 191 -0.32 3.37 -10.04
N ILE A 192 -1.32 3.67 -9.26
CA ILE A 192 -1.71 5.02 -8.89
C ILE A 192 -1.58 5.22 -7.38
N GLN A 193 -1.29 6.47 -6.97
CA GLN A 193 -1.38 6.86 -5.57
C GLN A 193 -2.27 8.09 -5.46
N VAL A 194 -3.31 8.01 -4.65
CA VAL A 194 -4.34 9.05 -4.52
C VAL A 194 -4.79 9.18 -3.06
N ASP A 195 -5.24 10.37 -2.66
CA ASP A 195 -5.85 10.58 -1.36
C ASP A 195 -7.25 9.95 -1.31
N TYR A 196 -7.43 9.13 -0.29
CA TYR A 196 -8.71 8.50 0.02
C TYR A 196 -8.81 8.24 1.52
N ALA A 197 -9.86 8.74 2.12
CA ALA A 197 -10.11 8.66 3.55
C ALA A 197 -11.60 8.65 3.85
N LEU A 198 -11.97 8.30 5.06
CA LEU A 198 -13.37 8.22 5.47
C LEU A 198 -14.08 9.59 5.43
N ASP A 199 -13.31 10.70 5.55
CA ASP A 199 -13.78 12.09 5.36
C ASP A 199 -13.53 12.65 3.95
N ASN A 200 -12.88 11.90 3.06
CA ASN A 200 -12.65 12.27 1.66
C ASN A 200 -12.78 11.04 0.74
N ARG A 201 -13.99 10.84 0.22
CA ARG A 201 -14.37 9.67 -0.59
C ARG A 201 -14.45 9.96 -2.09
N LYS A 202 -13.94 11.11 -2.57
CA LYS A 202 -14.11 11.56 -3.96
C LYS A 202 -13.44 10.64 -4.97
N ALA A 203 -12.30 10.03 -4.62
CA ALA A 203 -11.62 9.07 -5.47
C ALA A 203 -12.47 7.83 -5.79
N ASP A 204 -13.38 7.44 -4.88
CA ASP A 204 -14.28 6.29 -5.02
C ASP A 204 -15.27 6.42 -6.19
N ARG A 205 -15.56 7.64 -6.62
CA ARG A 205 -16.56 7.89 -7.67
C ARG A 205 -16.06 7.55 -9.08
N ARG A 206 -14.78 7.77 -9.38
CA ARG A 206 -14.24 7.62 -10.75
C ARG A 206 -12.84 7.02 -10.79
N ILE A 207 -11.93 7.41 -9.89
CA ILE A 207 -10.52 7.00 -9.93
C ILE A 207 -10.37 5.53 -9.54
N LEU A 208 -10.96 5.12 -8.41
CA LEU A 208 -10.87 3.72 -7.96
C LEU A 208 -11.56 2.74 -8.91
N PRO A 209 -12.78 3.01 -9.43
CA PRO A 209 -13.38 2.18 -10.49
C PRO A 209 -12.50 2.08 -11.74
N LEU A 210 -11.96 3.19 -12.22
CA LEU A 210 -11.05 3.19 -13.37
C LEU A 210 -9.77 2.38 -13.12
N ALA A 211 -9.22 2.44 -11.91
CA ALA A 211 -8.07 1.62 -11.53
C ALA A 211 -8.39 0.11 -11.56
N ALA A 212 -9.60 -0.28 -11.12
CA ALA A 212 -10.08 -1.66 -11.22
C ALA A 212 -10.19 -2.11 -12.68
N ASP A 213 -10.85 -1.32 -13.52
CA ASP A 213 -11.05 -1.64 -14.95
C ASP A 213 -9.73 -1.78 -15.71
N ARG A 214 -8.70 -1.05 -15.29
CA ARG A 214 -7.37 -1.07 -15.93
C ARG A 214 -6.38 -2.06 -15.29
N GLY A 215 -6.77 -2.74 -14.23
CA GLY A 215 -5.87 -3.63 -13.50
C GLY A 215 -4.65 -2.89 -12.91
N THR A 216 -4.86 -1.67 -12.40
CA THR A 216 -3.81 -0.82 -11.84
C THR A 216 -3.79 -0.97 -10.32
N GLY A 217 -2.60 -1.16 -9.73
CA GLY A 217 -2.42 -1.17 -8.27
C GLY A 217 -2.75 0.19 -7.66
N VAL A 218 -3.37 0.19 -6.49
CA VAL A 218 -3.80 1.43 -5.81
C VAL A 218 -3.12 1.57 -4.46
N MET A 219 -2.31 2.62 -4.33
CA MET A 219 -1.75 3.05 -3.05
C MET A 219 -2.53 4.27 -2.52
N ILE A 220 -2.90 4.26 -1.25
CA ILE A 220 -3.63 5.36 -0.64
C ILE A 220 -2.71 6.21 0.24
N ASN A 221 -2.59 7.49 -0.11
CA ASN A 221 -1.97 8.50 0.75
C ASN A 221 -3.03 9.20 1.61
N LEU A 222 -2.58 9.99 2.60
CA LEU A 222 -3.41 10.78 3.51
C LEU A 222 -4.58 10.02 4.18
N PRO A 223 -4.42 8.77 4.63
CA PRO A 223 -5.52 7.92 5.09
C PRO A 223 -6.28 8.48 6.31
N PHE A 224 -5.69 9.45 7.01
CA PHE A 224 -6.28 10.12 8.18
C PHE A 224 -6.75 11.56 7.89
N GLY A 225 -6.92 11.94 6.61
CA GLY A 225 -7.36 13.28 6.23
C GLY A 225 -6.46 14.40 6.78
N ARG A 226 -5.12 14.21 6.81
CA ARG A 226 -4.14 15.12 7.44
C ARG A 226 -4.38 15.34 8.94
N GLY A 227 -5.04 14.42 9.63
CA GLY A 227 -5.38 14.51 11.04
C GLY A 227 -6.81 14.98 11.34
N ARG A 228 -7.58 15.46 10.34
CA ARG A 228 -8.97 15.91 10.52
C ARG A 228 -9.86 14.83 11.14
N LEU A 229 -9.69 13.57 10.74
CA LEU A 229 -10.46 12.45 11.28
C LEU A 229 -10.23 12.28 12.78
N PHE A 230 -9.00 12.42 13.27
CA PHE A 230 -8.72 12.34 14.71
C PHE A 230 -9.32 13.54 15.47
N THR A 231 -9.31 14.73 14.88
CA THR A 231 -9.97 15.90 15.45
C THR A 231 -11.48 15.69 15.56
N ALA A 232 -12.13 15.13 14.55
CA ALA A 232 -13.57 14.88 14.54
C ALA A 232 -14.03 13.88 15.62
N VAL A 233 -13.16 12.94 15.98
CA VAL A 233 -13.48 11.89 17.00
C VAL A 233 -12.84 12.17 18.36
N GLN A 234 -12.25 13.33 18.57
CA GLN A 234 -11.61 13.67 19.85
C GLN A 234 -12.61 13.56 21.00
N GLY A 235 -12.24 12.85 22.06
CA GLY A 235 -13.09 12.60 23.21
C GLY A 235 -14.25 11.62 23.00
N LYS A 236 -14.37 11.02 21.79
CA LYS A 236 -15.41 10.03 21.49
C LYS A 236 -14.86 8.61 21.61
N SER A 237 -15.67 7.71 22.14
CA SER A 237 -15.40 6.27 22.14
C SER A 237 -15.72 5.67 20.77
N LEU A 238 -15.04 4.58 20.43
CA LEU A 238 -15.43 3.76 19.27
C LEU A 238 -16.88 3.30 19.41
N PRO A 239 -17.65 3.27 18.31
CA PRO A 239 -18.98 2.69 18.35
C PRO A 239 -18.89 1.18 18.68
N PRO A 240 -19.80 0.64 19.53
CA PRO A 240 -19.72 -0.76 19.98
C PRO A 240 -19.65 -1.78 18.84
N TRP A 241 -20.25 -1.48 17.71
CA TRP A 241 -20.22 -2.34 16.51
C TRP A 241 -18.85 -2.36 15.78
N ALA A 242 -17.88 -1.55 16.18
CA ALA A 242 -16.51 -1.64 15.65
C ALA A 242 -15.86 -3.01 15.95
N GLY A 243 -16.28 -3.67 17.03
CA GLY A 243 -15.87 -5.05 17.33
C GLY A 243 -16.34 -6.10 16.32
N GLU A 244 -17.36 -5.83 15.50
CA GLU A 244 -17.84 -6.74 14.47
C GLU A 244 -16.76 -7.04 13.40
N PHE A 245 -15.80 -6.16 13.24
CA PHE A 245 -14.66 -6.31 12.32
C PHE A 245 -13.31 -6.15 13.02
N ASP A 246 -13.19 -6.59 14.25
CA ASP A 246 -11.95 -6.65 15.03
C ASP A 246 -11.20 -5.31 15.07
N CYS A 247 -11.91 -4.22 15.36
CA CYS A 247 -11.37 -2.86 15.39
C CYS A 247 -11.25 -2.37 16.84
N ALA A 248 -10.03 -2.03 17.27
CA ALA A 248 -9.70 -1.67 18.65
C ALA A 248 -9.36 -0.18 18.84
N SER A 249 -9.18 0.59 17.76
CA SER A 249 -8.80 2.01 17.82
C SER A 249 -9.41 2.82 16.69
N TRP A 250 -9.42 4.15 16.83
CA TRP A 250 -9.84 5.04 15.74
C TRP A 250 -8.91 4.96 14.53
N ALA A 251 -7.60 4.76 14.72
CA ALA A 251 -6.69 4.57 13.60
C ALA A 251 -7.04 3.30 12.82
N GLN A 252 -7.31 2.19 13.51
CA GLN A 252 -7.78 0.95 12.86
C GLN A 252 -9.14 1.15 12.19
N PHE A 253 -10.07 1.89 12.79
CA PHE A 253 -11.36 2.19 12.19
C PHE A 253 -11.20 2.87 10.82
N PHE A 254 -10.38 3.92 10.74
CA PHE A 254 -10.13 4.64 9.50
C PHE A 254 -9.37 3.80 8.47
N LEU A 255 -8.34 3.08 8.89
CA LEU A 255 -7.55 2.24 7.98
C LEU A 255 -8.33 1.03 7.48
N LYS A 256 -9.11 0.34 8.34
CA LYS A 256 -9.95 -0.79 7.93
C LYS A 256 -11.01 -0.36 6.91
N TYR A 257 -11.58 0.84 7.03
CA TYR A 257 -12.44 1.42 6.00
C TYR A 257 -11.74 1.47 4.64
N ILE A 258 -10.51 1.96 4.60
CA ILE A 258 -9.73 2.12 3.37
C ILE A 258 -9.34 0.76 2.80
N VAL A 259 -8.70 -0.10 3.60
CA VAL A 259 -8.16 -1.37 3.12
C VAL A 259 -9.25 -2.43 2.87
N SER A 260 -10.47 -2.22 3.33
CA SER A 260 -11.62 -3.05 2.96
C SER A 260 -12.17 -2.74 1.55
N HIS A 261 -11.76 -1.63 0.93
CA HIS A 261 -12.12 -1.35 -0.46
C HIS A 261 -11.38 -2.36 -1.38
N PRO A 262 -12.10 -3.11 -2.25
CA PRO A 262 -11.51 -4.24 -3.00
C PRO A 262 -10.36 -3.83 -3.93
N VAL A 263 -10.36 -2.60 -4.41
CA VAL A 263 -9.36 -2.07 -5.36
C VAL A 263 -8.09 -1.57 -4.67
N VAL A 264 -8.14 -1.22 -3.38
CA VAL A 264 -6.99 -0.68 -2.66
C VAL A 264 -5.93 -1.77 -2.42
N THR A 265 -4.73 -1.57 -2.93
CA THR A 265 -3.60 -2.49 -2.74
C THR A 265 -2.93 -2.24 -1.39
N CYS A 266 -2.62 -0.97 -1.06
CA CYS A 266 -1.92 -0.62 0.18
C CYS A 266 -2.27 0.82 0.61
N ALA A 267 -2.43 1.05 1.91
CA ALA A 267 -2.49 2.38 2.50
C ALA A 267 -1.18 2.70 3.24
N VAL A 268 -0.70 3.95 3.15
CA VAL A 268 0.60 4.37 3.71
C VAL A 268 0.43 5.46 4.76
N PRO A 269 -0.06 5.13 5.97
CA PRO A 269 -0.13 6.07 7.08
C PRO A 269 1.26 6.53 7.51
N GLY A 270 1.40 7.81 7.87
CA GLY A 270 2.62 8.34 8.47
C GLY A 270 2.85 7.72 9.86
N THR A 271 3.95 7.01 10.04
CA THR A 271 4.25 6.23 11.25
C THR A 271 5.67 6.51 11.74
N ALA A 272 5.81 6.99 12.97
CA ALA A 272 7.10 7.38 13.55
C ALA A 272 7.29 6.92 15.00
N LYS A 273 6.37 6.15 15.54
CA LYS A 273 6.43 5.56 16.88
C LYS A 273 5.94 4.13 16.82
N VAL A 274 6.53 3.28 17.64
CA VAL A 274 6.22 1.84 17.67
C VAL A 274 4.76 1.59 18.05
N GLU A 275 4.22 2.32 19.02
CA GLU A 275 2.81 2.16 19.41
C GLU A 275 1.86 2.46 18.24
N TYR A 276 2.16 3.44 17.40
CA TYR A 276 1.37 3.74 16.19
C TYR A 276 1.59 2.72 15.08
N LEU A 277 2.79 2.14 14.99
CA LEU A 277 3.06 1.06 14.05
C LEU A 277 2.21 -0.17 14.38
N VAL A 278 2.23 -0.60 15.63
CA VAL A 278 1.46 -1.75 16.10
C VAL A 278 -0.03 -1.55 15.85
N ASP A 279 -0.54 -0.35 16.19
CA ASP A 279 -1.94 0.00 15.99
C ASP A 279 -2.34 0.03 14.50
N ASN A 280 -1.54 0.69 13.65
CA ASN A 280 -1.79 0.74 12.21
C ASN A 280 -1.76 -0.66 11.57
N LEU A 281 -0.79 -1.51 11.93
CA LEU A 281 -0.72 -2.89 11.43
C LEU A 281 -1.86 -3.77 11.95
N GLY A 282 -2.47 -3.43 13.09
CA GLY A 282 -3.71 -4.04 13.56
C GLY A 282 -4.86 -3.91 12.56
N ALA A 283 -4.89 -2.84 11.76
CA ALA A 283 -5.86 -2.68 10.68
C ALA A 283 -5.68 -3.70 9.52
N ALA A 284 -4.48 -4.26 9.38
CA ALA A 284 -4.18 -5.31 8.41
C ALA A 284 -4.40 -6.72 8.94
N ARG A 285 -5.13 -6.89 10.05
CA ARG A 285 -5.39 -8.20 10.69
C ARG A 285 -6.87 -8.40 10.95
N GLY A 286 -7.28 -9.65 11.10
CA GLY A 286 -8.65 -10.02 11.41
C GLY A 286 -9.65 -9.67 10.31
N ARG A 287 -10.90 -9.47 10.68
CA ARG A 287 -12.01 -9.20 9.76
C ARG A 287 -11.95 -7.77 9.22
N LEU A 288 -12.36 -7.60 7.98
CA LEU A 288 -12.55 -6.30 7.35
C LEU A 288 -14.05 -5.97 7.24
N PRO A 289 -14.44 -4.68 7.32
CA PRO A 289 -15.83 -4.28 7.16
C PRO A 289 -16.34 -4.61 5.75
N ALA A 290 -17.50 -5.26 5.69
CA ALA A 290 -18.22 -5.49 4.44
C ALA A 290 -18.81 -4.18 3.87
N ALA A 291 -19.28 -4.18 2.63
CA ALA A 291 -19.81 -2.98 1.97
C ALA A 291 -20.94 -2.28 2.77
N ALA A 292 -21.83 -3.04 3.42
CA ALA A 292 -22.88 -2.47 4.28
C ALA A 292 -22.30 -1.78 5.52
N THR A 293 -21.29 -2.39 6.14
CA THR A 293 -20.57 -1.83 7.29
C THR A 293 -19.78 -0.58 6.89
N ARG A 294 -19.12 -0.57 5.72
CA ARG A 294 -18.47 0.64 5.19
C ARG A 294 -19.45 1.80 5.09
N ARG A 295 -20.64 1.59 4.51
CA ARG A 295 -21.71 2.63 4.45
C ARG A 295 -22.19 3.06 5.83
N ARG A 296 -22.18 2.17 6.82
CA ARG A 296 -22.49 2.53 8.23
C ARG A 296 -21.39 3.41 8.83
N MET A 297 -20.12 3.12 8.53
CA MET A 297 -18.97 3.95 8.94
C MET A 297 -19.04 5.35 8.34
N GLU A 298 -19.38 5.45 7.06
CA GLU A 298 -19.57 6.75 6.36
C GLU A 298 -20.63 7.59 7.04
N ARG A 299 -21.84 7.04 7.21
CA ARG A 299 -22.95 7.76 7.91
C ARG A 299 -22.58 8.16 9.32
N PHE A 300 -21.84 7.33 10.03
CA PHE A 300 -21.42 7.62 11.40
C PHE A 300 -20.48 8.83 11.44
N ILE A 301 -19.48 8.89 10.57
CA ILE A 301 -18.54 10.01 10.49
C ILE A 301 -19.21 11.28 9.94
N ASP A 302 -20.10 11.16 8.95
CA ASP A 302 -20.83 12.29 8.37
C ASP A 302 -21.80 12.94 9.40
N GLY A 303 -22.18 12.24 10.46
CA GLY A 303 -23.04 12.71 11.55
C GLY A 303 -22.30 13.31 12.75
N LEU A 304 -20.95 13.39 12.74
CA LEU A 304 -20.16 13.95 13.83
C LEU A 304 -19.97 15.47 13.73
#